data_ff52b18b0a14ef069172c3bf40067cda
#
_entry.id   ff52b18b0a14ef069172c3bf40067cda
#
_cell.length_a   1.000
_cell.length_b   1.000
_cell.length_c   1.000
_cell.angle_alpha   90.00
_cell.angle_beta   90.00
_cell.angle_gamma   90.00
#
_symmetry.space_group_name_H-M   'P 1'
#
loop_
_entity.id
_entity.type
_entity.pdbx_description
1 polymer ?
#
loop_
_entity_poly.entity_id
_entity_poly.type
_entity_poly.pdbx_seq_one_letter_code
_entity_poly.pdbx_strand_id
1 'polypeptide(L)'
;IIVFILVIFTIVSCRGSTEEFLLRQTLSNRTTVSGVTGFEKCGTITLADEVDEQLKIYNSKITWDQSFYDAFKENVEDGVKVNLPDSCIYQKYISYRSKIEKDEEIITYLETIDDIYPDTYNQVSFTIYKLTYVGLDKSGNKVHANCYGKFDKNGNIVAFKLSDTSKWEMIGDNCSIPDYAYHITSVFQDI
;
A
#
# COMPACT_ATOMS: atom_id res chain seq x y z
N ILE A 1 -25.41 8.27 -43.81
CA ILE A 1 -25.43 8.89 -42.45
C ILE A 1 -25.73 7.84 -41.40
N ILE A 2 -26.71 6.93 -41.58
CA ILE A 2 -27.06 5.86 -40.61
C ILE A 2 -25.91 4.88 -40.37
N VAL A 3 -25.16 4.50 -41.42
CA VAL A 3 -24.01 3.57 -41.29
C VAL A 3 -22.87 4.17 -40.45
N PHE A 4 -22.66 5.50 -40.55
CA PHE A 4 -21.61 6.18 -39.78
C PHE A 4 -21.96 6.25 -38.27
N ILE A 5 -23.22 6.40 -37.93
CA ILE A 5 -23.69 6.41 -36.53
C ILE A 5 -23.57 5.00 -35.91
N LEU A 6 -23.83 3.94 -36.69
CA LEU A 6 -23.72 2.56 -36.24
C LEU A 6 -22.24 2.17 -35.95
N VAL A 7 -21.30 2.65 -36.79
CA VAL A 7 -19.86 2.43 -36.57
C VAL A 7 -19.33 3.15 -35.32
N ILE A 8 -19.84 4.36 -35.05
CA ILE A 8 -19.47 5.09 -33.83
C ILE A 8 -20.02 4.39 -32.57
N PHE A 9 -21.25 3.86 -32.63
CA PHE A 9 -21.84 3.11 -31.52
C PHE A 9 -21.13 1.77 -31.26
N THR A 10 -20.67 1.07 -32.29
CA THR A 10 -19.90 -0.18 -32.12
C THR A 10 -18.49 0.07 -31.59
N ILE A 11 -17.86 1.20 -31.91
CA ILE A 11 -16.56 1.59 -31.37
C ILE A 11 -16.67 1.99 -29.89
N VAL A 12 -17.76 2.60 -29.47
CA VAL A 12 -18.01 2.97 -28.07
C VAL A 12 -18.39 1.75 -27.22
N SER A 13 -19.05 0.74 -27.79
CA SER A 13 -19.42 -0.50 -27.09
C SER A 13 -18.26 -1.47 -26.85
N CYS A 14 -17.10 -1.27 -27.48
CA CYS A 14 -15.92 -2.12 -27.33
C CYS A 14 -14.83 -1.50 -26.44
N ARG A 15 -15.07 -0.34 -25.84
CA ARG A 15 -14.13 0.22 -24.86
C ARG A 15 -14.48 -0.33 -23.47
N GLY A 16 -13.64 -1.20 -22.95
CA GLY A 16 -13.62 -1.53 -21.52
C GLY A 16 -13.60 -0.24 -20.67
N SER A 17 -13.88 -0.35 -19.38
CA SER A 17 -13.85 0.83 -18.50
C SER A 17 -12.48 1.50 -18.54
N THR A 18 -12.43 2.77 -18.11
CA THR A 18 -11.16 3.52 -18.02
C THR A 18 -10.18 2.78 -17.14
N GLU A 19 -10.67 2.18 -16.05
CA GLU A 19 -9.87 1.42 -15.08
C GLU A 19 -9.28 0.14 -15.73
N GLU A 20 -10.08 -0.56 -16.55
CA GLU A 20 -9.60 -1.72 -17.29
C GLU A 20 -8.46 -1.32 -18.24
N PHE A 21 -8.63 -0.23 -18.98
CA PHE A 21 -7.61 0.28 -19.90
C PHE A 21 -6.32 0.63 -19.16
N LEU A 22 -6.40 1.37 -18.07
CA LEU A 22 -5.23 1.75 -17.26
C LEU A 22 -4.52 0.53 -16.66
N LEU A 23 -5.30 -0.43 -16.18
CA LEU A 23 -4.74 -1.66 -15.61
C LEU A 23 -4.04 -2.52 -16.68
N ARG A 24 -4.61 -2.63 -17.87
CA ARG A 24 -3.98 -3.29 -19.02
C ARG A 24 -2.67 -2.60 -19.43
N GLN A 25 -2.67 -1.27 -19.51
CA GLN A 25 -1.48 -0.48 -19.84
C GLN A 25 -0.38 -0.69 -18.80
N THR A 26 -0.73 -0.63 -17.53
CA THR A 26 0.23 -0.84 -16.42
C THR A 26 0.82 -2.25 -16.47
N LEU A 27 -0.01 -3.27 -16.73
CA LEU A 27 0.43 -4.66 -16.85
C LEU A 27 1.37 -4.86 -18.04
N SER A 28 1.02 -4.30 -19.21
CA SER A 28 1.83 -4.50 -20.45
C SER A 28 3.23 -3.89 -20.35
N ASN A 29 3.43 -2.91 -19.48
CA ASN A 29 4.75 -2.33 -19.19
C ASN A 29 5.63 -3.24 -18.31
N ARG A 30 5.07 -4.31 -17.73
CA ARG A 30 5.73 -5.17 -16.75
C ARG A 30 5.88 -6.63 -17.19
N THR A 31 5.00 -7.09 -18.06
CA THR A 31 5.01 -8.48 -18.53
C THR A 31 4.40 -8.64 -19.92
N THR A 32 4.75 -9.72 -20.59
CA THR A 32 4.16 -10.05 -21.88
C THR A 32 2.75 -10.61 -21.68
N VAL A 33 1.75 -9.95 -22.28
CA VAL A 33 0.34 -10.33 -22.22
C VAL A 33 -0.10 -10.83 -23.58
N SER A 34 -0.58 -12.10 -23.66
CA SER A 34 -1.13 -12.69 -24.87
C SER A 34 -2.62 -12.39 -25.04
N GLY A 35 -3.33 -12.10 -23.96
CA GLY A 35 -4.74 -11.78 -23.96
C GLY A 35 -5.28 -11.51 -22.56
N VAL A 36 -6.44 -10.86 -22.49
CA VAL A 36 -7.16 -10.62 -21.22
C VAL A 36 -8.44 -11.43 -21.27
N THR A 37 -8.75 -12.13 -20.19
CA THR A 37 -9.89 -13.05 -20.10
C THR A 37 -10.93 -12.62 -19.07
N GLY A 38 -10.62 -11.65 -18.23
CA GLY A 38 -11.57 -11.12 -17.24
C GLY A 38 -11.11 -9.81 -16.65
N PHE A 39 -12.10 -8.97 -16.31
CA PHE A 39 -11.91 -7.75 -15.53
C PHE A 39 -13.10 -7.60 -14.56
N GLU A 40 -12.82 -7.44 -13.28
CA GLU A 40 -13.87 -7.32 -12.27
C GLU A 40 -13.44 -6.43 -11.09
N LYS A 41 -14.41 -5.76 -10.49
CA LYS A 41 -14.24 -5.10 -9.20
C LYS A 41 -14.21 -6.19 -8.13
N CYS A 42 -13.15 -6.26 -7.34
CA CYS A 42 -12.99 -7.28 -6.30
C CYS A 42 -13.03 -6.75 -4.87
N GLY A 43 -13.01 -5.43 -4.67
CA GLY A 43 -13.12 -4.87 -3.34
C GLY A 43 -13.08 -3.35 -3.30
N THR A 44 -13.28 -2.84 -2.11
CA THR A 44 -13.07 -1.42 -1.76
C THR A 44 -12.27 -1.35 -0.49
N ILE A 45 -11.57 -0.26 -0.29
CA ILE A 45 -10.82 0.08 0.91
C ILE A 45 -11.38 1.40 1.43
N THR A 46 -11.75 1.44 2.70
CA THR A 46 -12.16 2.65 3.41
C THR A 46 -10.95 3.25 4.13
N LEU A 47 -11.10 4.47 4.68
CA LEU A 47 -10.10 5.04 5.57
C LEU A 47 -9.92 4.17 6.83
N ALA A 48 -11.02 3.63 7.37
CA ALA A 48 -10.98 2.69 8.49
C ALA A 48 -10.10 1.47 8.21
N ASP A 49 -10.25 0.85 7.03
CA ASP A 49 -9.44 -0.31 6.63
C ASP A 49 -7.94 0.04 6.55
N GLU A 50 -7.61 1.26 6.09
CA GLU A 50 -6.22 1.72 6.00
C GLU A 50 -5.63 2.00 7.38
N VAL A 51 -6.39 2.63 8.28
CA VAL A 51 -6.00 2.85 9.68
C VAL A 51 -5.74 1.51 10.37
N ASP A 52 -6.64 0.54 10.23
CA ASP A 52 -6.50 -0.80 10.80
C ASP A 52 -5.24 -1.52 10.28
N GLU A 53 -4.93 -1.39 8.99
CA GLU A 53 -3.71 -1.97 8.42
C GLU A 53 -2.45 -1.31 8.99
N GLN A 54 -2.43 0.03 9.12
CA GLN A 54 -1.31 0.75 9.70
C GLN A 54 -1.12 0.41 11.18
N LEU A 55 -2.19 0.35 11.97
CA LEU A 55 -2.13 -0.08 13.37
C LEU A 55 -1.48 -1.46 13.52
N LYS A 56 -1.85 -2.43 12.68
CA LYS A 56 -1.22 -3.77 12.67
C LYS A 56 0.28 -3.71 12.35
N ILE A 57 0.67 -2.86 11.38
CA ILE A 57 2.08 -2.68 11.00
C ILE A 57 2.88 -2.11 12.17
N TYR A 58 2.41 -1.00 12.77
CA TYR A 58 3.14 -0.34 13.85
C TYR A 58 3.17 -1.17 15.14
N ASN A 59 2.08 -1.84 15.51
CA ASN A 59 2.09 -2.80 16.63
C ASN A 59 3.10 -3.94 16.41
N SER A 60 3.21 -4.44 15.16
CA SER A 60 4.20 -5.47 14.83
C SER A 60 5.64 -4.94 14.93
N LYS A 61 5.89 -3.70 14.51
CA LYS A 61 7.20 -3.04 14.64
C LYS A 61 7.58 -2.85 16.11
N ILE A 62 6.67 -2.33 16.93
CA ILE A 62 6.90 -2.16 18.37
C ILE A 62 7.24 -3.49 19.01
N THR A 63 6.48 -4.55 18.73
CA THR A 63 6.74 -5.88 19.25
C THR A 63 8.15 -6.38 18.89
N TRP A 64 8.58 -6.13 17.65
CA TRP A 64 9.91 -6.49 17.17
C TRP A 64 10.99 -5.65 17.85
N ASP A 65 10.86 -4.32 17.84
CA ASP A 65 11.84 -3.41 18.42
C ASP A 65 11.94 -3.57 19.95
N GLN A 66 10.82 -3.87 20.63
CA GLN A 66 10.78 -4.17 22.06
C GLN A 66 11.65 -5.39 22.41
N SER A 67 11.62 -6.44 21.61
CA SER A 67 12.44 -7.63 21.84
C SER A 67 13.95 -7.32 21.82
N PHE A 68 14.38 -6.43 20.92
CA PHE A 68 15.78 -5.97 20.89
C PHE A 68 16.09 -5.00 22.03
N TYR A 69 15.18 -4.07 22.31
CA TYR A 69 15.33 -3.15 23.44
C TYR A 69 15.55 -3.90 24.73
N ASP A 70 14.71 -4.90 25.02
CA ASP A 70 14.80 -5.70 26.26
C ASP A 70 16.13 -6.47 26.33
N ALA A 71 16.58 -7.07 25.22
CA ALA A 71 17.87 -7.75 25.16
C ALA A 71 19.06 -6.80 25.40
N PHE A 72 18.98 -5.56 24.90
CA PHE A 72 20.04 -4.56 25.18
C PHE A 72 19.90 -3.96 26.56
N LYS A 73 18.67 -3.80 27.09
CA LYS A 73 18.42 -3.32 28.44
C LYS A 73 19.05 -4.21 29.51
N GLU A 74 18.87 -5.53 29.41
CA GLU A 74 19.51 -6.49 30.30
C GLU A 74 21.03 -6.32 30.33
N ASN A 75 21.67 -6.18 29.15
CA ASN A 75 23.11 -5.96 29.05
C ASN A 75 23.58 -4.61 29.63
N VAL A 76 22.75 -3.59 29.65
CA VAL A 76 23.06 -2.26 30.21
C VAL A 76 22.84 -2.25 31.72
N GLU A 77 21.79 -2.89 32.23
CA GLU A 77 21.41 -2.90 33.67
C GLU A 77 22.23 -3.91 34.48
N ASP A 78 22.63 -5.06 33.91
CA ASP A 78 23.41 -6.09 34.58
C ASP A 78 24.89 -5.70 34.83
N GLY A 79 25.20 -4.42 34.65
CA GLY A 79 26.44 -3.87 35.15
C GLY A 79 27.69 -4.28 34.36
N VAL A 80 27.55 -4.61 33.09
CA VAL A 80 28.69 -4.46 32.19
C VAL A 80 29.05 -3.00 32.27
N LYS A 81 30.09 -2.67 33.06
CA LYS A 81 30.69 -1.34 33.14
C LYS A 81 31.33 -0.98 31.80
N VAL A 82 30.49 -0.85 30.83
CA VAL A 82 30.82 -0.25 29.55
C VAL A 82 30.96 1.22 29.86
N ASN A 83 31.99 1.88 29.38
CA ASN A 83 32.07 3.33 29.35
C ASN A 83 30.85 3.82 28.54
N LEU A 84 29.77 4.12 29.27
CA LEU A 84 28.46 4.30 28.72
C LEU A 84 28.53 5.49 27.84
N PRO A 85 28.61 6.35 27.29
CA PRO A 85 28.05 6.98 26.12
C PRO A 85 28.57 6.42 24.80
N ASP A 86 29.75 5.82 24.76
CA ASP A 86 30.39 5.43 23.50
C ASP A 86 30.24 3.94 23.14
N SER A 87 29.56 3.14 23.96
CA SER A 87 29.39 1.73 23.63
C SER A 87 28.35 1.51 22.57
N CYS A 88 28.65 0.67 21.58
CA CYS A 88 27.70 0.25 20.54
C CYS A 88 26.39 -0.32 21.11
N ILE A 89 26.46 -0.98 22.28
CA ILE A 89 25.29 -1.54 22.98
C ILE A 89 24.39 -0.43 23.51
N TYR A 90 24.96 0.57 24.17
CA TYR A 90 24.21 1.70 24.69
C TYR A 90 23.55 2.53 23.57
N GLN A 91 24.27 2.77 22.48
CA GLN A 91 23.72 3.47 21.32
C GLN A 91 22.54 2.70 20.68
N LYS A 92 22.64 1.38 20.61
CA LYS A 92 21.53 0.54 20.14
C LYS A 92 20.35 0.58 21.10
N TYR A 93 20.57 0.48 22.40
CA TYR A 93 19.53 0.60 23.42
C TYR A 93 18.73 1.90 23.28
N ILE A 94 19.43 3.05 23.20
CA ILE A 94 18.77 4.36 23.01
C ILE A 94 18.06 4.43 21.65
N SER A 95 18.65 3.89 20.58
CA SER A 95 18.04 3.88 19.25
C SER A 95 16.73 3.10 19.21
N TYR A 96 16.68 1.90 19.83
CA TYR A 96 15.44 1.11 19.89
C TYR A 96 14.38 1.78 20.76
N ARG A 97 14.77 2.35 21.90
CA ARG A 97 13.85 3.14 22.72
C ARG A 97 13.20 4.28 21.93
N SER A 98 14.00 5.08 21.23
CA SER A 98 13.49 6.19 20.41
C SER A 98 12.57 5.73 19.28
N LYS A 99 12.82 4.56 18.67
CA LYS A 99 11.93 4.00 17.65
C LYS A 99 10.59 3.60 18.24
N ILE A 100 10.58 2.92 19.38
CA ILE A 100 9.36 2.51 20.08
C ILE A 100 8.53 3.75 20.44
N GLU A 101 9.13 4.76 21.07
CA GLU A 101 8.44 6.01 21.43
C GLU A 101 7.78 6.68 20.21
N LYS A 102 8.48 6.73 19.07
CA LYS A 102 7.93 7.27 17.82
C LYS A 102 6.77 6.43 17.27
N ASP A 103 6.91 5.12 17.24
CA ASP A 103 5.87 4.24 16.74
C ASP A 103 4.62 4.25 17.66
N GLU A 104 4.78 4.45 18.99
CA GLU A 104 3.69 4.67 19.93
C GLU A 104 2.96 6.00 19.69
N GLU A 105 3.68 7.08 19.37
CA GLU A 105 3.07 8.36 18.98
C GLU A 105 2.22 8.21 17.71
N ILE A 106 2.72 7.43 16.73
CA ILE A 106 1.96 7.12 15.51
C ILE A 106 0.67 6.36 15.83
N ILE A 107 0.76 5.32 16.64
CA ILE A 107 -0.42 4.54 17.06
C ILE A 107 -1.44 5.44 17.74
N THR A 108 -1.00 6.27 18.69
CA THR A 108 -1.88 7.22 19.39
C THR A 108 -2.61 8.14 18.40
N TYR A 109 -1.91 8.64 17.37
CA TYR A 109 -2.54 9.46 16.34
C TYR A 109 -3.53 8.65 15.49
N LEU A 110 -3.15 7.44 15.04
CA LEU A 110 -4.03 6.57 14.24
C LEU A 110 -5.34 6.23 14.99
N GLU A 111 -5.28 6.04 16.30
CA GLU A 111 -6.43 5.76 17.17
C GLU A 111 -7.40 6.94 17.31
N THR A 112 -6.99 8.17 16.90
CA THR A 112 -7.84 9.37 16.95
C THR A 112 -8.39 9.76 15.57
N ILE A 113 -8.07 9.05 14.51
CA ILE A 113 -8.47 9.44 13.14
C ILE A 113 -9.98 9.42 12.94
N ASP A 114 -10.71 8.50 13.56
CA ASP A 114 -12.16 8.45 13.49
C ASP A 114 -12.82 9.67 14.14
N ASP A 115 -12.25 10.19 15.22
CA ASP A 115 -12.69 11.45 15.85
C ASP A 115 -12.36 12.70 15.01
N ILE A 116 -11.20 12.68 14.33
CA ILE A 116 -10.75 13.80 13.50
C ILE A 116 -11.52 13.84 12.16
N TYR A 117 -11.83 12.69 11.58
CA TYR A 117 -12.47 12.57 10.26
C TYR A 117 -13.75 11.72 10.29
N PRO A 118 -14.74 12.00 11.17
CA PRO A 118 -15.91 11.12 11.37
C PRO A 118 -16.72 10.93 10.09
N ASP A 119 -16.84 11.97 9.27
CA ASP A 119 -17.65 11.93 8.03
C ASP A 119 -17.00 11.09 6.90
N THR A 120 -15.67 10.93 6.94
CA THR A 120 -14.91 10.26 5.87
C THR A 120 -14.36 8.90 6.29
N TYR A 121 -14.36 8.59 7.59
CA TYR A 121 -13.74 7.39 8.15
C TYR A 121 -14.23 6.09 7.50
N ASN A 122 -15.54 5.99 7.25
CA ASN A 122 -16.14 4.83 6.60
C ASN A 122 -16.38 5.01 5.09
N GLN A 123 -15.90 6.11 4.49
CA GLN A 123 -16.04 6.30 3.05
C GLN A 123 -14.99 5.50 2.28
N VAL A 124 -15.36 5.08 1.07
CA VAL A 124 -14.44 4.37 0.17
C VAL A 124 -13.35 5.33 -0.32
N SER A 125 -12.11 5.05 0.06
CA SER A 125 -10.92 5.75 -0.40
C SER A 125 -10.43 5.18 -1.72
N PHE A 126 -10.46 3.85 -1.85
CA PHE A 126 -9.98 3.17 -3.05
C PHE A 126 -10.90 2.03 -3.47
N THR A 127 -10.89 1.76 -4.77
CA THR A 127 -11.52 0.57 -5.37
C THR A 127 -10.43 -0.34 -5.92
N ILE A 128 -10.54 -1.64 -5.66
CA ILE A 128 -9.63 -2.66 -6.19
C ILE A 128 -10.29 -3.36 -7.36
N TYR A 129 -9.60 -3.38 -8.49
CA TYR A 129 -9.97 -4.17 -9.67
C TYR A 129 -8.96 -5.28 -9.90
N LYS A 130 -9.47 -6.42 -10.34
CA LYS A 130 -8.71 -7.58 -10.78
C LYS A 130 -8.80 -7.73 -12.29
N LEU A 131 -7.67 -7.98 -12.92
CA LEU A 131 -7.57 -8.33 -14.33
C LEU A 131 -7.00 -9.76 -14.43
N THR A 132 -7.75 -10.64 -15.08
CA THR A 132 -7.28 -11.99 -15.41
C THR A 132 -6.73 -11.99 -16.83
N TYR A 133 -5.51 -12.47 -17.01
CA TYR A 133 -4.82 -12.43 -18.28
C TYR A 133 -4.08 -13.74 -18.58
N VAL A 134 -3.71 -13.91 -19.84
CA VAL A 134 -2.84 -14.99 -20.30
C VAL A 134 -1.46 -14.40 -20.54
N GLY A 135 -0.50 -14.82 -19.74
CA GLY A 135 0.91 -14.47 -19.85
C GLY A 135 1.73 -15.65 -20.39
N LEU A 136 3.05 -15.45 -20.44
CA LEU A 136 4.02 -16.51 -20.71
C LEU A 136 4.86 -16.75 -19.47
N ASP A 137 5.07 -18.00 -19.12
CA ASP A 137 6.05 -18.39 -18.09
C ASP A 137 7.49 -18.28 -18.61
N LYS A 138 8.47 -18.57 -17.76
CA LYS A 138 9.90 -18.53 -18.12
C LYS A 138 10.27 -19.54 -19.22
N SER A 139 9.43 -20.54 -19.45
CA SER A 139 9.61 -21.57 -20.48
C SER A 139 8.84 -21.23 -21.76
N GLY A 140 8.13 -20.11 -21.81
CA GLY A 140 7.32 -19.69 -22.95
C GLY A 140 5.93 -20.33 -23.04
N ASN A 141 5.49 -21.06 -22.00
CA ASN A 141 4.16 -21.65 -21.97
C ASN A 141 3.12 -20.59 -21.56
N LYS A 142 1.91 -20.71 -22.14
CA LYS A 142 0.79 -19.86 -21.76
C LYS A 142 0.30 -20.24 -20.36
N VAL A 143 0.22 -19.25 -19.46
CA VAL A 143 -0.31 -19.39 -18.10
C VAL A 143 -1.37 -18.34 -17.83
N HIS A 144 -2.41 -18.73 -17.12
CA HIS A 144 -3.40 -17.79 -16.61
C HIS A 144 -2.88 -17.17 -15.31
N ALA A 145 -2.97 -15.87 -15.21
CA ALA A 145 -2.55 -15.11 -14.04
C ALA A 145 -3.50 -13.95 -13.75
N ASN A 146 -3.44 -13.43 -12.53
CA ASN A 146 -4.19 -12.26 -12.11
C ASN A 146 -3.24 -11.14 -11.79
N CYS A 147 -3.66 -9.91 -12.05
CA CYS A 147 -3.06 -8.73 -11.46
C CYS A 147 -4.15 -7.83 -10.88
N TYR A 148 -3.75 -6.89 -10.02
CA TYR A 148 -4.67 -6.03 -9.30
C TYR A 148 -4.22 -4.59 -9.40
N GLY A 149 -5.19 -3.69 -9.54
CA GLY A 149 -4.99 -2.25 -9.48
C GLY A 149 -5.82 -1.66 -8.35
N LYS A 150 -5.20 -0.76 -7.57
CA LYS A 150 -5.88 0.09 -6.59
C LYS A 150 -6.14 1.43 -7.26
N PHE A 151 -7.38 1.89 -7.28
CA PHE A 151 -7.84 3.11 -7.94
C PHE A 151 -8.41 4.08 -6.93
N ASP A 152 -8.05 5.35 -7.06
CA ASP A 152 -8.63 6.43 -6.27
C ASP A 152 -10.08 6.75 -6.69
N LYS A 153 -10.73 7.67 -5.97
CA LYS A 153 -12.09 8.11 -6.27
C LYS A 153 -12.25 8.81 -7.64
N ASN A 154 -11.15 9.25 -8.24
CA ASN A 154 -11.13 9.89 -9.56
C ASN A 154 -10.89 8.90 -10.70
N GLY A 155 -10.71 7.61 -10.39
CA GLY A 155 -10.41 6.55 -11.35
C GLY A 155 -8.95 6.49 -11.78
N ASN A 156 -8.02 7.13 -11.05
CA ASN A 156 -6.59 7.01 -11.30
C ASN A 156 -6.05 5.76 -10.61
N ILE A 157 -5.17 5.03 -11.30
CA ILE A 157 -4.47 3.91 -10.70
C ILE A 157 -3.35 4.42 -9.80
N VAL A 158 -3.41 4.08 -8.51
CA VAL A 158 -2.42 4.55 -7.50
C VAL A 158 -1.47 3.46 -7.04
N ALA A 159 -1.86 2.19 -7.18
CA ALA A 159 -1.00 1.08 -6.88
C ALA A 159 -1.35 -0.15 -7.73
N PHE A 160 -0.38 -1.02 -7.91
CA PHE A 160 -0.48 -2.23 -8.72
C PHE A 160 0.20 -3.41 -8.03
N LYS A 161 -0.32 -4.64 -8.23
CA LYS A 161 0.37 -5.88 -7.85
C LYS A 161 0.13 -6.97 -8.89
N LEU A 162 1.18 -7.79 -9.14
CA LEU A 162 1.17 -8.84 -10.17
C LEU A 162 0.45 -10.12 -9.75
N SER A 163 0.20 -10.33 -8.45
CA SER A 163 -0.47 -11.54 -7.95
C SER A 163 -1.06 -11.30 -6.56
N ASP A 164 -1.82 -12.25 -6.06
CA ASP A 164 -2.39 -12.19 -4.70
C ASP A 164 -1.32 -12.08 -3.62
N THR A 165 -0.17 -12.72 -3.84
CA THR A 165 0.95 -12.77 -2.88
C THR A 165 1.97 -11.67 -3.07
N SER A 166 1.89 -10.89 -4.16
CA SER A 166 2.79 -9.76 -4.40
C SER A 166 2.45 -8.58 -3.50
N LYS A 167 3.48 -7.81 -3.13
CA LYS A 167 3.28 -6.52 -2.48
C LYS A 167 2.71 -5.50 -3.47
N TRP A 168 1.99 -4.51 -2.95
CA TRP A 168 1.58 -3.35 -3.73
C TRP A 168 2.80 -2.51 -4.14
N GLU A 169 2.87 -2.18 -5.41
CA GLU A 169 3.82 -1.23 -5.98
C GLU A 169 3.09 0.08 -6.26
N MET A 170 3.56 1.19 -5.71
CA MET A 170 2.97 2.50 -5.96
C MET A 170 3.25 2.93 -7.40
N ILE A 171 2.30 3.60 -8.03
CA ILE A 171 2.38 4.08 -9.41
C ILE A 171 2.40 5.60 -9.42
N GLY A 172 3.50 6.16 -9.98
CA GLY A 172 3.69 7.61 -10.17
C GLY A 172 4.17 8.35 -8.92
N ASP A 173 4.75 9.53 -9.16
CA ASP A 173 5.20 10.46 -8.12
C ASP A 173 4.04 11.23 -7.47
N ASN A 174 2.87 11.18 -8.09
CA ASN A 174 1.62 11.77 -7.62
C ASN A 174 0.67 10.68 -7.11
N CYS A 175 1.11 9.90 -6.12
CA CYS A 175 0.12 9.37 -5.22
C CYS A 175 -0.57 10.59 -4.61
N SER A 176 -1.79 10.86 -5.01
CA SER A 176 -2.69 11.64 -4.17
C SER A 176 -2.93 10.80 -2.92
N ILE A 177 -1.91 10.76 -2.08
CA ILE A 177 -2.06 10.32 -0.71
C ILE A 177 -3.19 11.19 -0.21
N PRO A 178 -4.32 10.63 0.24
CA PRO A 178 -5.39 11.44 0.84
C PRO A 178 -4.77 12.38 1.86
N ASP A 179 -5.31 13.58 2.03
CA ASP A 179 -4.73 14.64 2.90
C ASP A 179 -4.33 14.13 4.29
N TYR A 180 -5.00 13.08 4.81
CA TYR A 180 -4.66 12.45 6.08
C TYR A 180 -3.31 11.70 6.06
N ALA A 181 -2.93 11.11 4.94
CA ALA A 181 -1.61 10.46 4.84
C ALA A 181 -0.48 11.49 4.66
N TYR A 182 -0.80 12.68 4.15
CA TYR A 182 0.10 13.84 4.21
C TYR A 182 0.35 14.27 5.64
N HIS A 183 -0.67 14.28 6.49
CA HIS A 183 -0.51 14.57 7.92
C HIS A 183 0.32 13.51 8.62
N ILE A 184 0.13 12.24 8.32
CA ILE A 184 0.99 11.15 8.85
C ILE A 184 2.44 11.35 8.38
N THR A 185 2.68 11.62 7.10
CA THR A 185 4.04 11.82 6.58
C THR A 185 4.65 13.15 6.97
N SER A 186 3.89 14.25 7.09
CA SER A 186 4.43 15.56 7.49
C SER A 186 4.82 15.61 8.95
N VAL A 187 4.06 14.97 9.84
CA VAL A 187 4.45 14.83 11.26
C VAL A 187 5.77 14.05 11.40
N PHE A 188 6.14 13.21 10.41
CA PHE A 188 7.36 12.39 10.45
C PHE A 188 8.54 12.93 9.63
N GLN A 189 8.35 13.96 8.80
CA GLN A 189 9.46 14.62 8.10
C GLN A 189 10.14 15.72 8.94
N ASP A 190 9.47 16.19 10.00
CA ASP A 190 9.99 17.25 10.89
C ASP A 190 10.64 16.71 12.18
N ILE A 191 10.81 15.39 12.32
CA ILE A 191 11.52 14.71 13.41
C ILE A 191 12.71 13.91 12.82
#